data_af7f53e0c7070cec76979439d864ea1b
#
_entry.id   af7f53e0c7070cec76979439d864ea1b
#
_cell.length_a   1.000
_cell.length_b   1.000
_cell.length_c   1.000
_cell.angle_alpha   90.00
_cell.angle_beta   90.00
_cell.angle_gamma   90.00
#
_symmetry.space_group_name_H-M   'P 1'
#
loop_
_entity.id
_entity.type
_entity.pdbx_description
1 polymer ?
#
loop_
_entity_poly.entity_id
_entity_poly.type
_entity_poly.pdbx_seq_one_letter_code
_entity_poly.pdbx_strand_id
1 'polypeptide(L)'
;GRPDVKGRKEILEVHAKNKPIGDDVDLQQIAQITAGFTGADLENLLNEAAILAAKQNQAYITQNEINQAMIKVGIGKEKKSKIISEKEKRITAYHESGHAILFHVLPDVGPVHTVSVIPTGAGAAGYTMPLPAKDEMFLTKGKMLQDIMVSLGGRIAEELILDDITTGASQDIKQATAAAKAMVTKYGFSEKLGLINYDDDSDDVFIGRDLAHSKAYGESTASAIDEEVRRIVEDCY
;
A
#
# COMPACT_ATOMS: atom_id res chain seq x y z
N GLY A 1 -10.01 -8.56 15.06
CA GLY A 1 -10.03 -7.95 13.74
C GLY A 1 -9.46 -6.54 13.80
N ARG A 2 -9.14 -5.96 12.65
CA ARG A 2 -8.73 -4.55 12.58
C ARG A 2 -9.93 -3.65 12.89
N PRO A 3 -9.75 -2.53 13.62
CA PRO A 3 -10.84 -1.64 13.97
C PRO A 3 -11.37 -0.87 12.74
N ASP A 4 -12.67 -0.59 12.73
CA ASP A 4 -13.30 0.32 11.78
C ASP A 4 -12.94 1.79 12.11
N VAL A 5 -13.42 2.74 11.31
CA VAL A 5 -13.10 4.16 11.50
C VAL A 5 -13.52 4.69 12.89
N LYS A 6 -14.66 4.21 13.42
CA LYS A 6 -15.14 4.61 14.75
C LYS A 6 -14.24 4.04 15.84
N GLY A 7 -13.92 2.75 15.76
CA GLY A 7 -13.00 2.10 16.68
C GLY A 7 -11.60 2.72 16.66
N ARG A 8 -11.09 3.11 15.47
CA ARG A 8 -9.81 3.81 15.36
C ARG A 8 -9.84 5.16 16.05
N LYS A 9 -10.93 5.93 15.88
CA LYS A 9 -11.11 7.20 16.60
C LYS A 9 -11.10 7.02 18.10
N GLU A 10 -11.88 6.08 18.63
CA GLU A 10 -11.95 5.78 20.07
C GLU A 10 -10.57 5.37 20.63
N ILE A 11 -9.80 4.55 19.88
CA ILE A 11 -8.44 4.17 20.25
C ILE A 11 -7.51 5.40 20.25
N LEU A 12 -7.57 6.25 19.23
CA LEU A 12 -6.80 7.50 19.17
C LEU A 12 -7.13 8.42 20.35
N GLU A 13 -8.40 8.57 20.70
CA GLU A 13 -8.83 9.36 21.86
C GLU A 13 -8.26 8.84 23.19
N VAL A 14 -8.19 7.51 23.35
CA VAL A 14 -7.58 6.89 24.54
C VAL A 14 -6.10 7.21 24.62
N HIS A 15 -5.35 7.05 23.52
CA HIS A 15 -3.90 7.27 23.51
C HIS A 15 -3.51 8.76 23.45
N ALA A 16 -4.44 9.65 23.11
CA ALA A 16 -4.25 11.10 23.13
C ALA A 16 -4.36 11.72 24.53
N LYS A 17 -5.08 11.08 25.49
CA LYS A 17 -5.40 11.65 26.82
C LYS A 17 -4.19 12.19 27.59
N ASN A 18 -3.03 11.56 27.46
CA ASN A 18 -1.81 11.91 28.19
C ASN A 18 -0.76 12.58 27.31
N LYS A 19 -1.17 13.11 26.15
CA LYS A 19 -0.27 13.78 25.21
C LYS A 19 -0.73 15.22 24.98
N PRO A 20 0.19 16.16 24.81
CA PRO A 20 -0.15 17.55 24.51
C PRO A 20 -0.56 17.67 23.04
N ILE A 21 -1.80 17.33 22.74
CA ILE A 21 -2.36 17.43 21.38
C ILE A 21 -2.74 18.88 21.11
N GLY A 22 -2.33 19.42 19.96
CA GLY A 22 -2.67 20.76 19.52
C GLY A 22 -4.12 20.88 19.03
N ASP A 23 -4.65 22.09 19.06
CA ASP A 23 -6.04 22.38 18.66
C ASP A 23 -6.29 22.17 17.14
N ASP A 24 -5.22 22.12 16.32
CA ASP A 24 -5.27 21.87 14.89
C ASP A 24 -5.40 20.37 14.52
N VAL A 25 -5.31 19.47 15.51
CA VAL A 25 -5.35 18.02 15.29
C VAL A 25 -6.77 17.49 15.27
N ASP A 26 -7.18 16.93 14.14
CA ASP A 26 -8.47 16.26 13.97
C ASP A 26 -8.32 14.73 14.05
N LEU A 27 -8.65 14.15 15.23
CA LEU A 27 -8.62 12.70 15.45
C LEU A 27 -9.61 11.94 14.55
N GLN A 28 -10.70 12.58 14.11
CA GLN A 28 -11.64 11.97 13.18
C GLN A 28 -11.00 11.82 11.78
N GLN A 29 -10.32 12.85 11.31
CA GLN A 29 -9.59 12.81 10.05
C GLN A 29 -8.47 11.77 10.11
N ILE A 30 -7.71 11.71 11.21
CA ILE A 30 -6.66 10.71 11.41
C ILE A 30 -7.25 9.30 11.37
N ALA A 31 -8.39 9.06 12.01
CA ALA A 31 -9.05 7.75 11.97
C ALA A 31 -9.47 7.36 10.54
N GLN A 32 -9.87 8.31 9.71
CA GLN A 32 -10.21 8.07 8.30
C GLN A 32 -8.99 7.65 7.47
N ILE A 33 -7.87 8.37 7.61
CA ILE A 33 -6.67 8.15 6.80
C ILE A 33 -5.78 6.99 7.27
N THR A 34 -6.11 6.37 8.41
CA THR A 34 -5.40 5.22 8.98
C THR A 34 -6.16 3.90 8.77
N ALA A 35 -6.89 3.76 7.66
CA ALA A 35 -7.55 2.51 7.32
C ALA A 35 -6.55 1.34 7.34
N GLY A 36 -6.95 0.24 7.97
CA GLY A 36 -6.09 -0.94 8.12
C GLY A 36 -5.10 -0.90 9.29
N PHE A 37 -4.95 0.21 10.02
CA PHE A 37 -4.11 0.26 11.21
C PHE A 37 -4.72 -0.53 12.35
N THR A 38 -3.87 -1.24 13.09
CA THR A 38 -4.23 -1.87 14.37
C THR A 38 -4.20 -0.87 15.52
N GLY A 39 -4.70 -1.25 16.69
CA GLY A 39 -4.57 -0.41 17.88
C GLY A 39 -3.12 -0.08 18.24
N ALA A 40 -2.21 -1.03 18.06
CA ALA A 40 -0.78 -0.82 18.28
C ALA A 40 -0.15 0.17 17.27
N ASP A 41 -0.60 0.13 16.00
CA ASP A 41 -0.14 1.09 14.98
C ASP A 41 -0.60 2.51 15.32
N LEU A 42 -1.85 2.68 15.80
CA LEU A 42 -2.42 3.97 16.21
C LEU A 42 -1.73 4.54 17.46
N GLU A 43 -1.43 3.69 18.44
CA GLU A 43 -0.62 4.07 19.60
C GLU A 43 0.78 4.53 19.17
N ASN A 44 1.44 3.73 18.33
CA ASN A 44 2.76 4.05 17.79
C ASN A 44 2.76 5.34 16.98
N LEU A 45 1.71 5.60 16.19
CA LEU A 45 1.53 6.85 15.45
C LEU A 45 1.59 8.07 16.37
N LEU A 46 0.80 8.08 17.45
CA LEU A 46 0.78 9.20 18.40
C LEU A 46 2.08 9.31 19.22
N ASN A 47 2.73 8.18 19.54
CA ASN A 47 4.03 8.19 20.21
C ASN A 47 5.12 8.77 19.29
N GLU A 48 5.15 8.39 18.02
CA GLU A 48 6.11 8.94 17.05
C GLU A 48 5.87 10.42 16.79
N ALA A 49 4.62 10.87 16.72
CA ALA A 49 4.28 12.28 16.61
C ALA A 49 4.77 13.08 17.82
N ALA A 50 4.60 12.55 19.04
CA ALA A 50 5.12 13.15 20.27
C ALA A 50 6.66 13.27 20.24
N ILE A 51 7.35 12.23 19.77
CA ILE A 51 8.81 12.25 19.63
C ILE A 51 9.26 13.31 18.60
N LEU A 52 8.52 13.45 17.50
CA LEU A 52 8.82 14.47 16.48
C LEU A 52 8.62 15.88 17.05
N ALA A 53 7.52 16.15 17.75
CA ALA A 53 7.27 17.43 18.43
C ALA A 53 8.37 17.76 19.42
N ALA A 54 8.76 16.80 20.26
CA ALA A 54 9.83 16.98 21.24
C ALA A 54 11.18 17.30 20.58
N LYS A 55 11.54 16.64 19.47
CA LYS A 55 12.77 16.92 18.70
C LYS A 55 12.79 18.31 18.08
N GLN A 56 11.63 18.88 17.81
CA GLN A 56 11.46 20.23 17.25
C GLN A 56 11.28 21.29 18.35
N ASN A 57 11.41 20.90 19.63
CA ASN A 57 11.16 21.75 20.82
C ASN A 57 9.75 22.38 20.82
N GLN A 58 8.76 21.66 20.28
CA GLN A 58 7.37 22.10 20.30
C GLN A 58 6.67 21.69 21.59
N ALA A 59 5.81 22.55 22.12
CA ALA A 59 5.02 22.27 23.33
C ALA A 59 3.83 21.33 23.05
N TYR A 60 3.34 21.30 21.81
CA TYR A 60 2.18 20.55 21.40
C TYR A 60 2.48 19.70 20.15
N ILE A 61 1.77 18.60 20.02
CA ILE A 61 1.76 17.75 18.81
C ILE A 61 0.77 18.40 17.83
N THR A 62 1.24 18.87 16.67
CA THR A 62 0.36 19.45 15.65
C THR A 62 0.01 18.43 14.57
N GLN A 63 -0.92 18.79 13.68
CA GLN A 63 -1.29 17.93 12.55
C GLN A 63 -0.09 17.59 11.64
N ASN A 64 0.92 18.48 11.58
CA ASN A 64 2.14 18.25 10.82
C ASN A 64 2.95 17.05 11.38
N GLU A 65 3.16 16.97 12.69
CA GLU A 65 3.86 15.85 13.32
C GLU A 65 3.08 14.55 13.17
N ILE A 66 1.75 14.61 13.23
CA ILE A 66 0.88 13.45 12.96
C ILE A 66 1.10 12.95 11.51
N ASN A 67 1.09 13.84 10.53
CA ASN A 67 1.29 13.47 9.12
C ASN A 67 2.68 12.86 8.89
N GLN A 68 3.72 13.44 9.48
CA GLN A 68 5.08 12.89 9.41
C GLN A 68 5.20 11.53 10.10
N ALA A 69 4.56 11.36 11.26
CA ALA A 69 4.53 10.09 11.97
C ALA A 69 3.78 9.01 11.19
N MET A 70 2.68 9.37 10.52
CA MET A 70 1.89 8.46 9.69
C MET A 70 2.75 7.89 8.53
N ILE A 71 3.51 8.74 7.86
CA ILE A 71 4.46 8.31 6.82
C ILE A 71 5.51 7.36 7.41
N LYS A 72 6.06 7.71 8.57
CA LYS A 72 7.07 6.90 9.24
C LYS A 72 6.56 5.53 9.67
N VAL A 73 5.34 5.45 10.19
CA VAL A 73 4.72 4.19 10.64
C VAL A 73 4.25 3.34 9.45
N GLY A 74 3.64 3.97 8.44
CA GLY A 74 3.08 3.27 7.29
C GLY A 74 4.11 2.82 6.24
N ILE A 75 5.10 3.66 5.96
CA ILE A 75 6.06 3.47 4.85
C ILE A 75 7.50 3.29 5.35
N GLY A 76 7.79 3.75 6.56
CA GLY A 76 9.11 3.75 7.14
C GLY A 76 9.78 5.12 7.16
N LYS A 77 10.89 5.22 7.89
CA LYS A 77 11.61 6.48 8.07
C LYS A 77 12.26 6.94 6.76
N GLU A 78 12.03 8.19 6.38
CA GLU A 78 12.72 8.84 5.26
C GLU A 78 14.24 8.95 5.52
N LYS A 79 15.03 8.63 4.50
CA LYS A 79 16.50 8.71 4.52
C LYS A 79 16.99 10.04 3.91
N LYS A 80 16.73 11.15 4.58
CA LYS A 80 17.08 12.50 4.09
C LYS A 80 18.60 12.73 3.93
N SER A 81 19.44 11.89 4.54
CA SER A 81 20.91 11.98 4.43
C SER A 81 21.50 11.20 3.25
N LYS A 82 20.69 10.42 2.52
CA LYS A 82 21.17 9.70 1.33
C LYS A 82 21.41 10.69 0.18
N ILE A 83 22.63 10.72 -0.32
CA ILE A 83 22.96 11.51 -1.53
C ILE A 83 22.40 10.75 -2.73
N ILE A 84 21.48 11.37 -3.45
CA ILE A 84 20.81 10.82 -4.63
C ILE A 84 21.23 11.69 -5.82
N SER A 85 21.61 11.07 -6.93
CA SER A 85 21.93 11.80 -8.16
C SER A 85 20.66 12.46 -8.76
N GLU A 86 20.84 13.54 -9.49
CA GLU A 86 19.73 14.20 -10.19
C GLU A 86 19.03 13.27 -11.20
N LYS A 87 19.80 12.34 -11.80
CA LYS A 87 19.23 11.29 -12.66
C LYS A 87 18.27 10.39 -11.89
N GLU A 88 18.67 9.88 -10.71
CA GLU A 88 17.83 9.02 -9.88
C GLU A 88 16.60 9.76 -9.34
N LYS A 89 16.74 11.03 -8.94
CA LYS A 89 15.59 11.86 -8.53
C LYS A 89 14.59 12.02 -9.67
N ARG A 90 15.08 12.26 -10.89
CA ARG A 90 14.22 12.38 -12.07
C ARG A 90 13.48 11.09 -12.36
N ILE A 91 14.17 9.94 -12.32
CA ILE A 91 13.55 8.63 -12.49
C ILE A 91 12.44 8.42 -11.46
N THR A 92 12.76 8.63 -10.18
CA THR A 92 11.79 8.49 -9.08
C THR A 92 10.60 9.44 -9.25
N ALA A 93 10.83 10.70 -9.63
CA ALA A 93 9.76 11.66 -9.83
C ALA A 93 8.77 11.24 -10.92
N TYR A 94 9.23 10.74 -12.04
CA TYR A 94 8.34 10.22 -13.09
C TYR A 94 7.64 8.95 -12.66
N HIS A 95 8.33 8.03 -12.01
CA HIS A 95 7.77 6.79 -11.48
C HIS A 95 6.59 7.09 -10.52
N GLU A 96 6.82 7.90 -9.49
CA GLU A 96 5.78 8.27 -8.52
C GLU A 96 4.66 9.11 -9.15
N SER A 97 4.98 9.93 -10.15
CA SER A 97 3.96 10.66 -10.91
C SER A 97 3.04 9.73 -11.70
N GLY A 98 3.56 8.62 -12.22
CA GLY A 98 2.77 7.59 -12.89
C GLY A 98 1.70 6.99 -11.98
N HIS A 99 2.06 6.62 -10.76
CA HIS A 99 1.11 6.17 -9.74
C HIS A 99 0.10 7.27 -9.40
N ALA A 100 0.58 8.50 -9.16
CA ALA A 100 -0.27 9.63 -8.76
C ALA A 100 -1.32 10.00 -9.81
N ILE A 101 -0.96 9.98 -11.09
CA ILE A 101 -1.90 10.23 -12.19
C ILE A 101 -3.01 9.20 -12.20
N LEU A 102 -2.69 7.91 -12.05
CA LEU A 102 -3.68 6.84 -12.04
C LEU A 102 -4.59 6.91 -10.82
N PHE A 103 -4.08 7.26 -9.65
CA PHE A 103 -4.92 7.56 -8.49
C PHE A 103 -5.88 8.73 -8.74
N HIS A 104 -5.49 9.70 -9.56
CA HIS A 104 -6.33 10.86 -9.87
C HIS A 104 -7.42 10.54 -10.90
N VAL A 105 -7.12 9.72 -11.91
CA VAL A 105 -8.04 9.48 -13.03
C VAL A 105 -8.94 8.28 -12.84
N LEU A 106 -8.56 7.31 -12.02
CA LEU A 106 -9.34 6.10 -11.78
C LEU A 106 -10.34 6.33 -10.62
N PRO A 107 -11.62 5.95 -10.80
CA PRO A 107 -12.67 6.35 -9.86
C PRO A 107 -12.66 5.61 -8.51
N ASP A 108 -12.12 4.38 -8.47
CA ASP A 108 -12.30 3.50 -7.30
C ASP A 108 -11.05 3.39 -6.41
N VAL A 109 -9.94 4.03 -6.77
CA VAL A 109 -8.66 3.91 -6.03
C VAL A 109 -8.44 5.00 -4.98
N GLY A 110 -9.29 6.02 -4.96
CA GLY A 110 -9.22 7.14 -4.03
C GLY A 110 -8.17 8.19 -4.40
N PRO A 111 -8.22 9.36 -3.75
CA PRO A 111 -7.28 10.45 -4.02
C PRO A 111 -5.91 10.16 -3.42
N VAL A 112 -4.87 10.79 -3.99
CA VAL A 112 -3.52 10.77 -3.45
C VAL A 112 -3.45 11.66 -2.20
N HIS A 113 -2.83 11.15 -1.14
CA HIS A 113 -2.50 11.92 0.05
C HIS A 113 -1.10 12.55 -0.04
N THR A 114 -0.10 11.77 -0.43
CA THR A 114 1.29 12.22 -0.48
C THR A 114 2.04 11.54 -1.62
N VAL A 115 2.87 12.33 -2.32
CA VAL A 115 3.88 11.85 -3.27
C VAL A 115 5.23 12.35 -2.79
N SER A 116 6.23 11.49 -2.73
CA SER A 116 7.57 11.85 -2.27
C SER A 116 8.64 11.18 -3.11
N VAL A 117 9.69 11.93 -3.42
CA VAL A 117 10.92 11.44 -4.07
C VAL A 117 12.05 11.20 -3.06
N ILE A 118 11.71 11.17 -1.78
CA ILE A 118 12.68 10.94 -0.70
C ILE A 118 12.70 9.44 -0.39
N PRO A 119 13.89 8.79 -0.44
CA PRO A 119 14.00 7.37 -0.12
C PRO A 119 13.58 7.03 1.31
N THR A 120 12.97 5.87 1.48
CA THR A 120 12.59 5.36 2.80
C THR A 120 13.49 4.26 3.32
N GLY A 121 13.38 3.96 4.62
CA GLY A 121 14.12 2.89 5.28
C GLY A 121 13.79 1.49 4.74
N ALA A 122 12.62 1.30 4.16
CA ALA A 122 12.18 0.06 3.53
C ALA A 122 12.80 -0.23 2.15
N GLY A 123 13.66 0.67 1.65
CA GLY A 123 14.38 0.48 0.38
C GLY A 123 13.70 1.14 -0.83
N ALA A 124 12.55 1.78 -0.67
CA ALA A 124 11.90 2.53 -1.74
C ALA A 124 12.67 3.82 -2.04
N ALA A 125 12.79 4.18 -3.34
CA ALA A 125 13.43 5.41 -3.79
C ALA A 125 12.52 6.64 -3.61
N GLY A 126 11.22 6.44 -3.66
CA GLY A 126 10.15 7.37 -3.39
C GLY A 126 8.92 6.61 -2.92
N TYR A 127 7.79 7.27 -2.83
CA TYR A 127 6.51 6.63 -2.55
C TYR A 127 5.33 7.52 -2.94
N THR A 128 4.25 6.87 -3.34
CA THR A 128 2.94 7.49 -3.53
C THR A 128 1.95 6.83 -2.58
N MET A 129 1.34 7.63 -1.71
CA MET A 129 0.41 7.15 -0.70
C MET A 129 -1.01 7.66 -1.00
N PRO A 130 -1.97 6.77 -1.21
CA PRO A 130 -3.37 7.17 -1.36
C PRO A 130 -3.97 7.59 -0.02
N LEU A 131 -5.02 8.40 -0.08
CA LEU A 131 -5.88 8.70 1.06
C LEU A 131 -7.06 7.73 1.03
N PRO A 132 -7.17 6.75 1.93
CA PRO A 132 -8.32 5.88 1.99
C PRO A 132 -9.58 6.69 2.32
N ALA A 133 -10.55 6.68 1.43
CA ALA A 133 -11.78 7.44 1.64
C ALA A 133 -12.74 6.78 2.64
N LYS A 134 -12.77 5.44 2.68
CA LYS A 134 -13.69 4.63 3.51
C LYS A 134 -13.07 3.27 3.84
N ASP A 135 -13.52 2.66 4.94
CA ASP A 135 -13.25 1.24 5.19
C ASP A 135 -14.12 0.42 4.23
N GLU A 136 -13.51 -0.23 3.26
CA GLU A 136 -14.20 -1.07 2.29
C GLU A 136 -14.42 -2.47 2.88
N MET A 137 -15.68 -2.90 2.91
CA MET A 137 -16.04 -4.25 3.37
C MET A 137 -15.81 -5.30 2.28
N PHE A 138 -15.95 -4.90 1.03
CA PHE A 138 -15.80 -5.76 -0.15
C PHE A 138 -14.93 -5.08 -1.22
N LEU A 139 -14.03 -5.85 -1.83
CA LEU A 139 -13.29 -5.43 -3.01
C LEU A 139 -13.99 -5.96 -4.25
N THR A 140 -14.36 -5.08 -5.16
CA THR A 140 -14.93 -5.47 -6.44
C THR A 140 -13.84 -5.88 -7.44
N LYS A 141 -14.20 -6.68 -8.46
CA LYS A 141 -13.30 -7.02 -9.57
C LYS A 141 -12.74 -5.75 -10.23
N GLY A 142 -13.60 -4.74 -10.47
CA GLY A 142 -13.20 -3.48 -11.08
C GLY A 142 -12.17 -2.72 -10.23
N LYS A 143 -12.39 -2.64 -8.92
CA LYS A 143 -11.42 -2.02 -7.99
C LYS A 143 -10.06 -2.74 -8.01
N MET A 144 -10.05 -4.07 -7.97
CA MET A 144 -8.80 -4.83 -8.02
C MET A 144 -8.04 -4.63 -9.33
N LEU A 145 -8.73 -4.52 -10.47
CA LEU A 145 -8.11 -4.17 -11.75
C LEU A 145 -7.49 -2.77 -11.71
N GLN A 146 -8.19 -1.78 -11.14
CA GLN A 146 -7.66 -0.43 -10.97
C GLN A 146 -6.45 -0.39 -10.03
N ASP A 147 -6.43 -1.17 -8.95
CA ASP A 147 -5.28 -1.30 -8.06
C ASP A 147 -4.05 -1.90 -8.79
N ILE A 148 -4.27 -2.85 -9.71
CA ILE A 148 -3.22 -3.39 -10.59
C ILE A 148 -2.71 -2.30 -11.54
N MET A 149 -3.60 -1.55 -12.20
CA MET A 149 -3.23 -0.44 -13.07
C MET A 149 -2.37 0.59 -12.33
N VAL A 150 -2.80 1.00 -11.14
CA VAL A 150 -2.02 1.92 -10.28
C VAL A 150 -0.64 1.35 -9.98
N SER A 151 -0.55 0.07 -9.60
CA SER A 151 0.74 -0.58 -9.32
C SER A 151 1.69 -0.56 -10.54
N LEU A 152 1.15 -0.65 -11.76
CA LEU A 152 1.96 -0.63 -12.98
C LEU A 152 2.31 0.78 -13.45
N GLY A 153 1.67 1.83 -12.92
CA GLY A 153 1.80 3.21 -13.35
C GLY A 153 3.21 3.76 -13.33
N GLY A 154 3.99 3.42 -12.31
CA GLY A 154 5.40 3.82 -12.23
C GLY A 154 6.25 3.27 -13.37
N ARG A 155 6.10 2.00 -13.72
CA ARG A 155 6.76 1.35 -14.84
C ARG A 155 6.38 1.99 -16.17
N ILE A 156 5.09 2.24 -16.38
CA ILE A 156 4.59 2.88 -17.61
C ILE A 156 5.17 4.28 -17.76
N ALA A 157 5.23 5.06 -16.68
CA ALA A 157 5.81 6.39 -16.71
C ALA A 157 7.31 6.38 -17.05
N GLU A 158 8.09 5.41 -16.50
CA GLU A 158 9.48 5.22 -16.86
C GLU A 158 9.62 4.95 -18.37
N GLU A 159 8.87 4.01 -18.91
CA GLU A 159 8.92 3.61 -20.31
C GLU A 159 8.56 4.77 -21.26
N LEU A 160 7.51 5.52 -20.95
CA LEU A 160 7.05 6.62 -21.79
C LEU A 160 7.99 7.84 -21.81
N ILE A 161 8.70 8.11 -20.72
CA ILE A 161 9.41 9.39 -20.53
C ILE A 161 10.93 9.24 -20.56
N LEU A 162 11.45 8.09 -20.11
CA LEU A 162 12.89 7.90 -19.94
C LEU A 162 13.54 7.17 -21.09
N ASP A 163 12.77 6.62 -22.00
CA ASP A 163 13.24 5.76 -23.11
C ASP A 163 14.05 4.54 -22.60
N ASP A 164 13.84 4.19 -21.33
CA ASP A 164 14.49 3.09 -20.60
C ASP A 164 13.63 2.70 -19.38
N ILE A 165 13.90 1.54 -18.82
CA ILE A 165 13.18 1.00 -17.66
C ILE A 165 14.17 0.61 -16.57
N THR A 166 13.72 0.69 -15.31
CA THR A 166 14.59 0.40 -14.16
C THR A 166 14.08 -0.78 -13.33
N THR A 167 14.90 -1.23 -12.40
CA THR A 167 14.51 -2.23 -11.40
C THR A 167 13.59 -1.66 -10.31
N GLY A 168 13.33 -0.36 -10.32
CA GLY A 168 12.54 0.35 -9.30
C GLY A 168 11.12 -0.22 -9.17
N ALA A 169 10.51 -0.60 -10.28
CA ALA A 169 9.15 -1.16 -10.32
C ALA A 169 9.03 -2.64 -9.86
N SER A 170 10.10 -3.25 -9.34
CA SER A 170 10.07 -4.68 -8.98
C SER A 170 9.03 -5.03 -7.93
N GLN A 171 8.84 -4.17 -6.92
CA GLN A 171 7.83 -4.37 -5.87
C GLN A 171 6.41 -4.17 -6.41
N ASP A 172 6.21 -3.21 -7.29
CA ASP A 172 4.91 -2.90 -7.91
C ASP A 172 4.45 -4.05 -8.81
N ILE A 173 5.37 -4.59 -9.62
CA ILE A 173 5.11 -5.78 -10.44
C ILE A 173 4.76 -6.99 -9.56
N LYS A 174 5.46 -7.16 -8.44
CA LYS A 174 5.14 -8.22 -7.47
C LYS A 174 3.73 -8.05 -6.89
N GLN A 175 3.34 -6.84 -6.52
CA GLN A 175 2.01 -6.54 -6.00
C GLN A 175 0.92 -6.76 -7.06
N ALA A 176 1.11 -6.26 -8.28
CA ALA A 176 0.21 -6.46 -9.40
C ALA A 176 0.01 -7.95 -9.70
N THR A 177 1.09 -8.73 -9.74
CA THR A 177 1.04 -10.18 -9.97
C THR A 177 0.30 -10.90 -8.85
N ALA A 178 0.57 -10.54 -7.58
CA ALA A 178 -0.10 -11.15 -6.43
C ALA A 178 -1.62 -10.84 -6.42
N ALA A 179 -2.00 -9.60 -6.76
CA ALA A 179 -3.41 -9.22 -6.88
C ALA A 179 -4.11 -9.98 -8.01
N ALA A 180 -3.50 -10.04 -9.20
CA ALA A 180 -4.04 -10.81 -10.33
C ALA A 180 -4.17 -12.31 -9.99
N LYS A 181 -3.18 -12.90 -9.31
CA LYS A 181 -3.24 -14.27 -8.84
C LYS A 181 -4.39 -14.49 -7.87
N ALA A 182 -4.58 -13.61 -6.88
CA ALA A 182 -5.69 -13.70 -5.94
C ALA A 182 -7.06 -13.60 -6.65
N MET A 183 -7.19 -12.74 -7.67
CA MET A 183 -8.40 -12.65 -8.49
C MET A 183 -8.75 -13.99 -9.15
N VAL A 184 -7.75 -14.69 -9.64
CA VAL A 184 -7.92 -15.97 -10.35
C VAL A 184 -8.13 -17.13 -9.38
N THR A 185 -7.27 -17.25 -8.36
CA THR A 185 -7.21 -18.46 -7.50
C THR A 185 -8.12 -18.38 -6.28
N LYS A 186 -8.32 -17.19 -5.72
CA LYS A 186 -9.04 -17.01 -4.45
C LYS A 186 -10.48 -16.53 -4.63
N TYR A 187 -10.69 -15.60 -5.55
CA TYR A 187 -11.98 -14.92 -5.67
C TYR A 187 -12.84 -15.41 -6.86
N GLY A 188 -12.30 -16.31 -7.70
CA GLY A 188 -13.03 -16.84 -8.84
C GLY A 188 -13.42 -15.78 -9.89
N PHE A 189 -12.59 -14.74 -10.08
CA PHE A 189 -12.87 -13.64 -11.02
C PHE A 189 -12.45 -13.94 -12.46
N SER A 190 -11.93 -15.14 -12.75
CA SER A 190 -11.64 -15.60 -14.11
C SER A 190 -12.82 -16.37 -14.69
N GLU A 191 -13.30 -15.96 -15.86
CA GLU A 191 -14.35 -16.68 -16.59
C GLU A 191 -13.85 -18.05 -17.09
N LYS A 192 -12.56 -18.13 -17.45
CA LYS A 192 -11.91 -19.35 -17.96
C LYS A 192 -11.81 -20.44 -16.90
N LEU A 193 -11.54 -20.08 -15.66
CA LEU A 193 -11.34 -21.00 -14.53
C LEU A 193 -12.60 -21.20 -13.67
N GLY A 194 -13.59 -20.30 -13.82
CA GLY A 194 -14.87 -20.38 -13.14
C GLY A 194 -14.79 -20.07 -11.64
N LEU A 195 -15.86 -20.45 -10.93
CA LEU A 195 -16.06 -20.17 -9.49
C LEU A 195 -15.45 -21.30 -8.63
N ILE A 196 -14.15 -21.52 -8.77
CA ILE A 196 -13.40 -22.52 -8.02
C ILE A 196 -12.31 -21.83 -7.24
N ASN A 197 -12.17 -22.19 -5.97
CA ASN A 197 -11.05 -21.75 -5.15
C ASN A 197 -9.86 -22.71 -5.36
N TYR A 198 -8.78 -22.17 -5.93
CA TYR A 198 -7.50 -22.87 -6.13
C TYR A 198 -6.42 -22.40 -5.13
N ASP A 199 -6.78 -21.52 -4.18
CA ASP A 199 -5.87 -21.07 -3.15
C ASP A 199 -5.78 -22.12 -2.06
N ASP A 200 -4.58 -22.66 -1.82
CA ASP A 200 -4.31 -23.52 -0.67
C ASP A 200 -4.23 -22.63 0.58
N ASP A 201 -5.37 -22.19 1.10
CA ASP A 201 -5.47 -21.63 2.45
C ASP A 201 -5.15 -22.76 3.47
N SER A 202 -3.91 -23.22 3.50
CA SER A 202 -3.41 -24.02 4.61
C SER A 202 -3.17 -23.09 5.80
N ASP A 203 -4.26 -22.62 6.42
CA ASP A 203 -4.27 -22.05 7.78
C ASP A 203 -3.91 -23.10 8.86
N ASP A 204 -3.44 -24.27 8.45
CA ASP A 204 -2.87 -25.27 9.34
C ASP A 204 -1.45 -24.85 9.74
N VAL A 205 -1.41 -23.99 10.76
CA VAL A 205 -0.22 -23.79 11.59
C VAL A 205 0.10 -25.12 12.33
N PHE A 206 0.58 -26.10 11.59
CA PHE A 206 1.21 -27.28 12.17
C PHE A 206 2.71 -27.24 11.88
N ILE A 207 3.46 -26.82 12.89
CA ILE A 207 4.90 -26.95 13.01
C ILE A 207 5.28 -28.40 12.67
N GLY A 208 5.85 -28.65 11.49
CA GLY A 208 6.50 -29.91 11.20
C GLY A 208 6.28 -30.56 9.82
N ARG A 209 5.79 -29.85 8.79
CA ARG A 209 5.70 -30.40 7.43
C ARG A 209 6.31 -29.48 6.38
N ASP A 210 7.63 -29.37 6.42
CA ASP A 210 8.46 -28.94 5.29
C ASP A 210 8.70 -30.14 4.33
N LEU A 211 7.63 -30.73 3.78
CA LEU A 211 7.80 -31.72 2.72
C LEU A 211 6.57 -31.68 1.79
N ALA A 212 6.80 -31.10 0.61
CA ALA A 212 5.92 -31.10 -0.56
C ALA A 212 4.63 -30.27 -0.43
N HIS A 213 4.71 -29.00 -0.80
CA HIS A 213 3.56 -28.28 -1.34
C HIS A 213 3.14 -28.96 -2.66
N SER A 214 2.35 -30.02 -2.57
CA SER A 214 1.66 -30.54 -3.74
C SER A 214 0.53 -29.56 -4.06
N LYS A 215 0.60 -28.89 -5.20
CA LYS A 215 -0.51 -28.07 -5.71
C LYS A 215 -1.77 -28.95 -5.68
N ALA A 216 -2.89 -28.44 -5.16
CA ALA A 216 -4.17 -29.15 -5.10
C ALA A 216 -4.79 -29.36 -6.50
N TYR A 217 -4.11 -28.97 -7.58
CA TYR A 217 -4.58 -29.04 -8.97
C TYR A 217 -3.47 -29.48 -9.92
N GLY A 218 -3.87 -30.11 -11.04
CA GLY A 218 -2.95 -30.62 -12.07
C GLY A 218 -2.25 -29.53 -12.89
N GLU A 219 -1.23 -29.95 -13.67
CA GLU A 219 -0.42 -29.01 -14.51
C GLU A 219 -1.23 -28.22 -15.50
N SER A 220 -2.28 -28.80 -16.10
CA SER A 220 -3.14 -28.08 -17.04
C SER A 220 -3.87 -26.90 -16.38
N THR A 221 -4.33 -27.05 -15.16
CA THR A 221 -4.94 -25.99 -14.36
C THR A 221 -3.90 -24.95 -13.94
N ALA A 222 -2.69 -25.37 -13.57
CA ALA A 222 -1.60 -24.46 -13.24
C ALA A 222 -1.26 -23.58 -14.46
N SER A 223 -1.11 -24.15 -15.65
CA SER A 223 -0.88 -23.40 -16.88
C SER A 223 -2.00 -22.42 -17.20
N ALA A 224 -3.26 -22.81 -16.99
CA ALA A 224 -4.40 -21.94 -17.21
C ALA A 224 -4.45 -20.78 -16.21
N ILE A 225 -4.04 -21.00 -14.94
CA ILE A 225 -3.89 -19.94 -13.93
C ILE A 225 -2.80 -18.95 -14.36
N ASP A 226 -1.63 -19.45 -14.79
CA ASP A 226 -0.51 -18.61 -15.22
C ASP A 226 -0.88 -17.76 -16.45
N GLU A 227 -1.62 -18.33 -17.41
CA GLU A 227 -2.13 -17.61 -18.58
C GLU A 227 -3.11 -16.49 -18.19
N GLU A 228 -4.07 -16.78 -17.30
CA GLU A 228 -5.03 -15.79 -16.84
C GLU A 228 -4.39 -14.67 -16.02
N VAL A 229 -3.44 -14.99 -15.15
CA VAL A 229 -2.66 -13.99 -14.39
C VAL A 229 -1.91 -13.07 -15.35
N ARG A 230 -1.22 -13.65 -16.35
CA ARG A 230 -0.52 -12.88 -17.37
C ARG A 230 -1.48 -11.96 -18.12
N ARG A 231 -2.60 -12.51 -18.63
CA ARG A 231 -3.62 -11.74 -19.35
C ARG A 231 -4.13 -10.56 -18.53
N ILE A 232 -4.48 -10.77 -17.25
CA ILE A 232 -4.97 -9.69 -16.38
C ILE A 232 -3.92 -8.58 -16.23
N VAL A 233 -2.65 -8.94 -16.01
CA VAL A 233 -1.57 -7.95 -15.86
C VAL A 233 -1.32 -7.21 -17.19
N GLU A 234 -1.31 -7.92 -18.33
CA GLU A 234 -1.14 -7.31 -19.67
C GLU A 234 -2.32 -6.40 -20.04
N ASP A 235 -3.57 -6.79 -19.72
CA ASP A 235 -4.76 -5.96 -19.95
C ASP A 235 -4.78 -4.68 -19.09
N CYS A 236 -4.14 -4.70 -17.92
CA CYS A 236 -4.01 -3.55 -17.02
C CYS A 236 -2.82 -2.63 -17.36
N TYR A 237 -1.85 -3.13 -18.11
CA TYR A 237 -0.68 -2.40 -18.57
C TYR A 237 -1.00 -1.56 -19.79
#